data_6d53e9c5a107486b789833efdce1aca1
#
_entry.id   6d53e9c5a107486b789833efdce1aca1
#
_cell.length_a   1.000
_cell.length_b   1.000
_cell.length_c   1.000
_cell.angle_alpha   90.00
_cell.angle_beta   90.00
_cell.angle_gamma   90.00
#
_symmetry.space_group_name_H-M   'P 1'
#
loop_
_entity.id
_entity.type
_entity.pdbx_description
1 polymer ?
#
loop_
_entity_poly.entity_id
_entity_poly.type
_entity_poly.pdbx_seq_one_letter_code
_entity_poly.pdbx_strand_id
1 'polypeptide(L)'
;MVSAVLLVAFLGLTFVSSTDAEVNGTKPAVSDIQNDGKRGRGDTPDIEEPEPEPEPEPEPTAAVSDLDSTYNYVLSRLATMDQAIHKLNVGHYTLDIKVIQLLDRLTRLEGKMADIEESVEQVSAYCKDNRKEIGRLEGCVKGQKVGHKCFLVYRTYETYMGASQKCQERGGRMAMPRDRREQEALADYVKSAFHPGNWPVWLGINDLRSEGLYLFEDTTRVTYFQWRKHFLSSQPDGGKRENCVAMSSDDGDWWDNYCDRRMYYLCEFDA
;
A
#
# COMPACT_ATOMS: atom_id res chain seq x y z
N MET A 1 -24.09 4.22 -9.87
CA MET A 1 -22.86 4.95 -10.14
C MET A 1 -21.69 4.05 -9.78
N VAL A 2 -20.83 3.86 -10.73
CA VAL A 2 -19.90 2.74 -10.89
C VAL A 2 -18.80 2.78 -9.83
N SER A 3 -18.68 1.69 -9.06
CA SER A 3 -17.60 1.43 -8.11
C SER A 3 -16.43 0.82 -8.88
N ALA A 4 -15.34 1.55 -9.01
CA ALA A 4 -14.10 1.04 -9.59
C ALA A 4 -13.31 0.30 -8.50
N VAL A 5 -13.32 -1.03 -8.60
CA VAL A 5 -12.45 -1.91 -7.82
C VAL A 5 -11.08 -1.92 -8.48
N LEU A 6 -10.10 -1.29 -7.86
CA LEU A 6 -8.69 -1.40 -8.24
C LEU A 6 -8.13 -2.71 -7.66
N LEU A 7 -7.98 -3.70 -8.55
CA LEU A 7 -7.24 -4.93 -8.29
C LEU A 7 -5.73 -4.62 -8.41
N VAL A 8 -5.04 -4.50 -7.29
CA VAL A 8 -3.57 -4.46 -7.27
C VAL A 8 -3.07 -5.90 -7.24
N ALA A 9 -2.56 -6.36 -8.38
CA ALA A 9 -1.86 -7.63 -8.47
C ALA A 9 -0.44 -7.47 -7.91
N PHE A 10 -0.16 -8.12 -6.79
CA PHE A 10 1.19 -8.30 -6.27
C PHE A 10 1.95 -9.29 -7.14
N LEU A 11 2.85 -8.80 -7.99
CA LEU A 11 3.90 -9.58 -8.60
C LEU A 11 5.09 -9.63 -7.64
N GLY A 12 5.27 -10.79 -7.03
CA GLY A 12 6.45 -11.07 -6.22
C GLY A 12 7.70 -11.16 -7.09
N LEU A 13 8.59 -10.18 -6.99
CA LEU A 13 9.96 -10.24 -7.48
C LEU A 13 10.86 -10.66 -6.33
N THR A 14 11.32 -11.91 -6.41
CA THR A 14 12.41 -12.43 -5.57
C THR A 14 13.72 -11.78 -5.98
N PHE A 15 14.29 -10.96 -5.11
CA PHE A 15 15.64 -10.45 -5.23
C PHE A 15 16.64 -11.60 -5.01
N VAL A 16 17.36 -11.95 -6.06
CA VAL A 16 18.60 -12.74 -5.97
C VAL A 16 19.72 -11.78 -5.68
N SER A 17 20.29 -11.87 -4.50
CA SER A 17 21.54 -11.22 -4.11
C SER A 17 22.67 -11.82 -4.93
N SER A 18 23.34 -11.01 -5.75
CA SER A 18 24.61 -11.37 -6.40
C SER A 18 25.70 -10.50 -5.82
N THR A 19 26.69 -11.17 -5.30
CA THR A 19 27.89 -10.72 -4.63
C THR A 19 28.83 -9.95 -5.55
N ASP A 20 29.54 -9.02 -4.94
CA ASP A 20 30.63 -8.18 -5.42
C ASP A 20 31.63 -8.88 -6.32
N ALA A 21 31.96 -8.23 -7.45
CA ALA A 21 33.20 -8.42 -8.18
C ALA A 21 33.81 -7.03 -8.46
N GLU A 22 34.81 -6.69 -7.68
CA GLU A 22 35.76 -5.59 -7.97
C GLU A 22 36.42 -5.83 -9.32
N VAL A 23 36.27 -4.90 -10.25
CA VAL A 23 37.12 -4.80 -11.42
C VAL A 23 37.90 -3.48 -11.37
N ASN A 24 39.16 -3.65 -11.04
CA ASN A 24 40.22 -2.64 -11.16
C ASN A 24 40.35 -2.18 -12.63
N GLY A 25 39.92 -1.00 -12.93
CA GLY A 25 40.08 -0.36 -14.24
C GLY A 25 41.33 0.53 -14.28
N THR A 26 42.35 0.03 -14.87
CA THR A 26 43.57 0.82 -15.26
C THR A 26 43.23 1.72 -16.44
N LYS A 27 43.44 3.00 -16.26
CA LYS A 27 43.49 4.04 -17.32
C LYS A 27 44.64 3.78 -18.27
N PRO A 28 44.52 3.90 -19.58
CA PRO A 28 45.64 4.11 -20.48
C PRO A 28 45.97 5.59 -20.56
N ALA A 29 47.25 5.88 -20.35
CA ALA A 29 47.85 7.19 -20.47
C ALA A 29 47.95 7.62 -21.95
N VAL A 30 47.61 8.85 -22.22
CA VAL A 30 47.87 9.57 -23.48
C VAL A 30 49.31 10.01 -23.42
N SER A 31 50.15 9.53 -24.36
CA SER A 31 51.49 10.06 -24.58
C SER A 31 51.45 11.07 -25.73
N ASP A 32 51.74 12.31 -25.38
CA ASP A 32 52.08 13.39 -26.31
C ASP A 32 53.36 13.07 -27.03
N ILE A 33 53.36 13.14 -28.36
CA ILE A 33 54.58 13.22 -29.19
C ILE A 33 54.67 14.62 -29.75
N GLN A 34 55.55 15.42 -29.12
CA GLN A 34 56.03 16.68 -29.65
C GLN A 34 56.99 16.42 -30.81
N ASN A 35 56.76 17.15 -31.90
CA ASN A 35 57.61 17.23 -33.07
C ASN A 35 58.48 18.47 -32.93
N ASP A 36 59.76 18.29 -32.89
CA ASP A 36 60.73 19.42 -32.96
C ASP A 36 61.72 19.23 -34.14
N GLY A 37 61.76 20.24 -34.98
CA GLY A 37 62.56 20.25 -36.18
C GLY A 37 63.97 20.69 -35.98
N LYS A 38 64.81 20.47 -36.94
CA LYS A 38 65.85 21.43 -37.40
C LYS A 38 66.57 20.91 -38.64
N ARG A 39 66.49 21.66 -39.72
CA ARG A 39 67.45 22.31 -40.59
C ARG A 39 68.81 21.62 -40.74
N GLY A 40 69.19 21.44 -41.99
CA GLY A 40 70.56 21.28 -42.44
C GLY A 40 70.65 21.38 -43.97
N ARG A 41 71.26 22.45 -44.41
CA ARG A 41 71.52 22.99 -45.77
C ARG A 41 72.82 22.38 -46.32
N GLY A 42 72.82 22.06 -47.64
CA GLY A 42 74.10 21.70 -48.33
C GLY A 42 73.90 21.66 -49.84
N ASP A 43 74.55 22.60 -50.46
CA ASP A 43 74.54 22.94 -51.90
C ASP A 43 75.36 21.98 -52.77
N THR A 44 74.82 21.76 -53.99
CA THR A 44 75.36 21.77 -55.38
C THR A 44 76.46 20.79 -55.78
N PRO A 45 76.78 20.58 -57.10
CA PRO A 45 76.16 21.02 -58.34
C PRO A 45 76.00 19.91 -59.44
N ASP A 46 75.26 20.27 -60.49
CA ASP A 46 75.04 19.83 -61.85
C ASP A 46 76.03 18.81 -62.49
N ILE A 47 75.40 17.80 -63.14
CA ILE A 47 75.78 17.21 -64.42
C ILE A 47 74.55 16.86 -65.21
N GLU A 48 74.32 17.57 -66.34
CA GLU A 48 73.38 17.25 -67.39
C GLU A 48 73.78 15.95 -68.11
N GLU A 49 72.83 15.00 -68.16
CA GLU A 49 72.88 13.94 -69.19
C GLU A 49 71.45 13.85 -69.84
N PRO A 50 71.37 13.58 -71.14
CA PRO A 50 70.16 13.85 -71.94
C PRO A 50 69.05 12.83 -71.62
N GLU A 51 67.80 13.36 -71.59
CA GLU A 51 66.59 12.61 -71.43
C GLU A 51 66.39 11.55 -72.54
N PRO A 52 66.01 10.28 -72.17
CA PRO A 52 65.41 9.39 -73.11
C PRO A 52 63.93 9.75 -73.27
N GLU A 53 63.49 9.72 -74.54
CA GLU A 53 62.06 9.92 -74.92
C GLU A 53 61.14 9.03 -74.09
N PRO A 54 59.94 9.54 -73.68
CA PRO A 54 59.00 8.82 -72.86
C PRO A 54 58.41 7.66 -73.71
N GLU A 55 58.56 6.44 -73.18
CA GLU A 55 57.76 5.29 -73.63
C GLU A 55 56.29 5.56 -73.40
N PRO A 56 55.42 5.16 -74.32
CA PRO A 56 53.95 5.37 -74.16
C PRO A 56 53.49 4.57 -72.92
N GLU A 57 52.87 5.30 -71.96
CA GLU A 57 52.22 4.67 -70.83
C GLU A 57 51.21 3.59 -71.31
N PRO A 58 51.24 2.39 -70.71
CA PRO A 58 50.25 1.38 -71.06
C PRO A 58 48.85 1.89 -70.59
N GLU A 59 47.93 1.95 -71.56
CA GLU A 59 46.51 2.22 -71.25
C GLU A 59 46.03 1.32 -70.11
N PRO A 60 45.35 1.88 -69.10
CA PRO A 60 44.88 1.10 -67.99
C PRO A 60 43.88 0.03 -68.54
N THR A 61 44.27 -1.22 -68.41
CA THR A 61 43.44 -2.36 -68.73
C THR A 61 42.13 -2.30 -67.97
N ALA A 62 40.99 -2.56 -68.61
CA ALA A 62 39.63 -2.50 -68.04
C ALA A 62 39.49 -3.18 -66.67
N ALA A 63 40.35 -4.14 -66.37
CA ALA A 63 40.40 -4.85 -65.06
C ALA A 63 40.88 -3.97 -63.90
N VAL A 64 41.76 -2.96 -64.14
CA VAL A 64 42.24 -2.05 -63.11
C VAL A 64 41.16 -1.00 -62.77
N SER A 65 40.43 -0.51 -63.77
CA SER A 65 39.31 0.42 -63.56
C SER A 65 38.13 -0.20 -62.77
N ASP A 66 37.92 -1.50 -62.98
CA ASP A 66 36.85 -2.23 -62.27
C ASP A 66 37.21 -2.51 -60.82
N LEU A 67 38.47 -2.76 -60.53
CA LEU A 67 39.00 -2.92 -59.15
C LEU A 67 38.93 -1.62 -58.38
N ASP A 68 39.27 -0.50 -58.99
CA ASP A 68 39.24 0.82 -58.37
C ASP A 68 37.83 1.31 -58.11
N SER A 69 36.91 1.00 -59.01
CA SER A 69 35.45 1.21 -58.82
C SER A 69 34.93 0.43 -57.61
N THR A 70 35.27 -0.88 -57.52
CA THR A 70 34.89 -1.73 -56.40
C THR A 70 35.47 -1.24 -55.09
N TYR A 71 36.73 -0.86 -55.06
CA TYR A 71 37.39 -0.30 -53.90
C TYR A 71 36.70 0.98 -53.40
N ASN A 72 36.40 1.94 -54.26
CA ASN A 72 35.70 3.15 -53.95
C ASN A 72 34.26 2.89 -53.42
N TYR A 73 33.56 1.91 -53.99
CA TYR A 73 32.26 1.45 -53.47
C TYR A 73 32.37 0.95 -52.05
N VAL A 74 33.35 0.08 -51.76
CA VAL A 74 33.58 -0.47 -50.41
C VAL A 74 33.90 0.64 -49.40
N LEU A 75 34.79 1.58 -49.76
CA LEU A 75 35.08 2.74 -48.94
C LEU A 75 33.87 3.61 -48.63
N SER A 76 33.03 3.84 -49.62
CA SER A 76 31.78 4.59 -49.45
C SER A 76 30.83 3.90 -48.50
N ARG A 77 30.71 2.54 -48.59
CA ARG A 77 29.88 1.73 -47.69
C ARG A 77 30.43 1.75 -46.26
N LEU A 78 31.76 1.65 -46.09
CA LEU A 78 32.40 1.73 -44.77
C LEU A 78 32.16 3.10 -44.12
N ALA A 79 32.30 4.20 -44.86
CA ALA A 79 32.04 5.55 -44.37
C ALA A 79 30.56 5.71 -43.94
N THR A 80 29.64 5.13 -44.69
CA THR A 80 28.21 5.15 -44.35
C THR A 80 27.93 4.35 -43.08
N MET A 81 28.57 3.20 -42.92
CA MET A 81 28.45 2.36 -41.70
C MET A 81 29.03 3.10 -40.49
N ASP A 82 30.16 3.75 -40.63
CA ASP A 82 30.81 4.50 -39.56
C ASP A 82 29.89 5.65 -39.07
N GLN A 83 29.27 6.37 -40.00
CA GLN A 83 28.28 7.40 -39.66
C GLN A 83 27.06 6.81 -38.96
N ALA A 84 26.59 5.62 -39.35
CA ALA A 84 25.47 4.96 -38.71
C ALA A 84 25.84 4.52 -37.28
N ILE A 85 26.99 3.96 -37.08
CA ILE A 85 27.52 3.56 -35.77
C ILE A 85 27.67 4.84 -34.86
N HIS A 86 28.19 5.91 -35.39
CA HIS A 86 28.30 7.16 -34.63
C HIS A 86 26.92 7.67 -34.18
N LYS A 87 25.91 7.67 -35.06
CA LYS A 87 24.54 8.05 -34.73
C LYS A 87 23.93 7.14 -33.67
N LEU A 88 24.18 5.84 -33.78
CA LEU A 88 23.70 4.85 -32.80
C LEU A 88 24.32 5.09 -31.42
N ASN A 89 25.63 5.35 -31.36
CA ASN A 89 26.36 5.62 -30.13
C ASN A 89 25.83 6.89 -29.44
N VAL A 90 25.60 7.96 -30.21
CA VAL A 90 25.03 9.23 -29.69
C VAL A 90 23.59 8.97 -29.18
N GLY A 91 22.81 8.19 -29.92
CA GLY A 91 21.45 7.79 -29.49
C GLY A 91 21.46 7.01 -28.19
N HIS A 92 22.36 6.03 -28.07
CA HIS A 92 22.53 5.23 -26.85
C HIS A 92 22.92 6.10 -25.64
N TYR A 93 23.91 6.95 -25.79
CA TYR A 93 24.32 7.89 -24.74
C TYR A 93 23.18 8.81 -24.28
N THR A 94 22.38 9.31 -25.25
CA THR A 94 21.21 10.13 -24.92
C THR A 94 20.14 9.34 -24.16
N LEU A 95 19.95 8.06 -24.52
CA LEU A 95 19.04 7.18 -23.83
C LEU A 95 19.49 6.92 -22.39
N ASP A 96 20.79 6.64 -22.20
CA ASP A 96 21.36 6.40 -20.86
C ASP A 96 21.14 7.61 -19.93
N ILE A 97 21.37 8.83 -20.42
CA ILE A 97 21.10 10.05 -19.66
C ILE A 97 19.61 10.13 -19.25
N LYS A 98 18.69 9.82 -20.18
CA LYS A 98 17.26 9.84 -19.89
C LYS A 98 16.86 8.78 -18.86
N VAL A 99 17.45 7.59 -18.94
CA VAL A 99 17.24 6.52 -17.97
C VAL A 99 17.69 6.95 -16.58
N ILE A 100 18.88 7.52 -16.45
CA ILE A 100 19.40 8.05 -15.18
C ILE A 100 18.46 9.13 -14.61
N GLN A 101 17.98 10.04 -15.44
CA GLN A 101 17.03 11.08 -15.00
C GLN A 101 15.70 10.50 -14.54
N LEU A 102 15.20 9.45 -15.21
CA LEU A 102 13.98 8.76 -14.81
C LEU A 102 14.15 8.03 -13.48
N LEU A 103 15.28 7.36 -13.27
CA LEU A 103 15.61 6.70 -12.00
C LEU A 103 15.68 7.70 -10.84
N ASP A 104 16.35 8.85 -11.03
CA ASP A 104 16.37 9.91 -10.01
C ASP A 104 14.97 10.43 -9.66
N ARG A 105 14.13 10.62 -10.68
CA ARG A 105 12.73 11.02 -10.45
C ARG A 105 11.94 9.95 -9.73
N LEU A 106 12.15 8.68 -10.05
CA LEU A 106 11.50 7.55 -9.40
C LEU A 106 11.88 7.50 -7.91
N THR A 107 13.16 7.56 -7.59
CA THR A 107 13.64 7.58 -6.20
C THR A 107 13.04 8.73 -5.39
N ARG A 108 12.94 9.92 -6.00
CA ARG A 108 12.28 11.06 -5.34
C ARG A 108 10.78 10.84 -5.12
N LEU A 109 10.10 10.15 -6.03
CA LEU A 109 8.69 9.82 -5.88
C LEU A 109 8.49 8.77 -4.80
N GLU A 110 9.35 7.76 -4.72
CA GLU A 110 9.34 6.75 -3.66
C GLU A 110 9.54 7.41 -2.28
N GLY A 111 10.49 8.33 -2.14
CA GLY A 111 10.67 9.09 -0.90
C GLY A 111 9.44 9.88 -0.50
N LYS A 112 8.82 10.61 -1.44
CA LYS A 112 7.58 11.34 -1.15
C LYS A 112 6.41 10.43 -0.80
N MET A 113 6.35 9.24 -1.37
CA MET A 113 5.31 8.26 -1.08
C MET A 113 5.45 7.74 0.36
N ALA A 114 6.68 7.47 0.81
CA ALA A 114 6.97 7.10 2.19
C ALA A 114 6.58 8.21 3.19
N ASP A 115 6.90 9.48 2.88
CA ASP A 115 6.51 10.63 3.71
C ASP A 115 4.97 10.77 3.82
N ILE A 116 4.26 10.51 2.72
CA ILE A 116 2.78 10.55 2.69
C ILE A 116 2.21 9.39 3.50
N GLU A 117 2.75 8.18 3.38
CA GLU A 117 2.32 7.01 4.14
C GLU A 117 2.45 7.26 5.64
N GLU A 118 3.59 7.78 6.10
CA GLU A 118 3.81 8.17 7.50
C GLU A 118 2.79 9.23 7.96
N SER A 119 2.56 10.26 7.13
CA SER A 119 1.59 11.31 7.45
C SER A 119 0.16 10.78 7.55
N VAL A 120 -0.24 9.85 6.68
CA VAL A 120 -1.55 9.19 6.70
C VAL A 120 -1.71 8.34 7.96
N GLU A 121 -0.69 7.61 8.38
CA GLU A 121 -0.73 6.84 9.63
C GLU A 121 -0.90 7.76 10.85
N GLN A 122 -0.16 8.86 10.92
CA GLN A 122 -0.28 9.84 12.01
C GLN A 122 -1.68 10.47 12.06
N VAL A 123 -2.23 10.89 10.92
CA VAL A 123 -3.59 11.45 10.83
C VAL A 123 -4.63 10.39 11.20
N SER A 124 -4.46 9.14 10.77
CA SER A 124 -5.35 8.03 11.12
C SER A 124 -5.37 7.77 12.63
N ALA A 125 -4.20 7.75 13.28
CA ALA A 125 -4.09 7.60 14.73
C ALA A 125 -4.79 8.75 15.47
N TYR A 126 -4.53 9.99 15.06
CA TYR A 126 -5.18 11.18 15.64
C TYR A 126 -6.70 11.17 15.47
N CYS A 127 -7.21 10.81 14.30
CA CYS A 127 -8.63 10.65 14.05
C CYS A 127 -9.27 9.57 14.94
N LYS A 128 -8.56 8.47 15.18
CA LYS A 128 -9.02 7.38 16.05
C LYS A 128 -9.12 7.84 17.52
N ASP A 129 -8.12 8.57 17.99
CA ASP A 129 -8.11 9.09 19.37
C ASP A 129 -9.20 10.17 19.57
N ASN A 130 -9.35 11.09 18.63
CA ASN A 130 -10.44 12.08 18.66
C ASN A 130 -11.82 11.40 18.66
N ARG A 131 -12.00 10.35 17.88
CA ARG A 131 -13.26 9.59 17.84
C ARG A 131 -13.58 8.94 19.19
N LYS A 132 -12.59 8.36 19.84
CA LYS A 132 -12.74 7.78 21.20
C LYS A 132 -13.13 8.87 22.21
N GLU A 133 -12.45 10.00 22.15
CA GLU A 133 -12.75 11.10 23.10
C GLU A 133 -14.14 11.69 22.86
N ILE A 134 -14.55 11.91 21.62
CA ILE A 134 -15.91 12.34 21.28
C ILE A 134 -16.94 11.33 21.77
N GLY A 135 -16.73 10.02 21.53
CA GLY A 135 -17.62 8.95 21.98
C GLY A 135 -17.71 8.89 23.51
N ARG A 136 -16.57 9.02 24.19
CA ARG A 136 -16.51 9.11 25.67
C ARG A 136 -17.31 10.29 26.20
N LEU A 137 -17.10 11.48 25.66
CA LEU A 137 -17.83 12.69 26.06
C LEU A 137 -19.34 12.52 25.79
N GLU A 138 -19.74 12.07 24.61
CA GLU A 138 -21.13 11.85 24.27
C GLU A 138 -21.78 10.80 25.17
N GLY A 139 -21.12 9.66 25.32
CA GLY A 139 -21.60 8.54 26.14
C GLY A 139 -21.74 8.91 27.62
N CYS A 140 -20.80 9.67 28.17
CA CYS A 140 -20.83 10.04 29.57
C CYS A 140 -21.75 11.24 29.88
N VAL A 141 -21.98 12.14 28.92
CA VAL A 141 -22.86 13.31 29.11
C VAL A 141 -24.33 12.97 28.87
N LYS A 142 -24.62 12.20 27.81
CA LYS A 142 -26.00 11.85 27.41
C LYS A 142 -26.47 10.50 27.95
N GLY A 143 -25.54 9.64 28.33
CA GLY A 143 -25.81 8.27 28.78
C GLY A 143 -25.72 8.11 30.28
N GLN A 144 -25.49 6.87 30.71
CA GLN A 144 -25.38 6.47 32.11
C GLN A 144 -23.94 6.12 32.45
N LYS A 145 -23.34 6.80 33.45
CA LYS A 145 -22.03 6.43 33.97
C LYS A 145 -22.14 5.36 35.05
N VAL A 146 -21.37 4.29 34.92
CA VAL A 146 -21.26 3.21 35.89
C VAL A 146 -19.80 2.87 36.07
N GLY A 147 -19.22 3.21 37.22
CA GLY A 147 -17.80 3.02 37.48
C GLY A 147 -16.92 3.81 36.49
N HIS A 148 -16.10 3.09 35.75
CA HIS A 148 -15.20 3.61 34.70
C HIS A 148 -15.75 3.47 33.27
N LYS A 149 -17.04 3.17 33.14
CA LYS A 149 -17.74 3.04 31.89
C LYS A 149 -18.88 4.05 31.78
N CYS A 150 -19.16 4.47 30.56
CA CYS A 150 -20.33 5.23 30.20
C CYS A 150 -21.14 4.48 29.14
N PHE A 151 -22.43 4.36 29.34
CA PHE A 151 -23.33 3.61 28.48
C PHE A 151 -24.32 4.55 27.80
N LEU A 152 -24.53 4.36 26.49
CA LEU A 152 -25.45 5.16 25.71
C LEU A 152 -26.33 4.26 24.85
N VAL A 153 -27.67 4.37 25.01
CA VAL A 153 -28.64 3.65 24.18
C VAL A 153 -28.86 4.40 22.87
N TYR A 154 -28.84 3.66 21.76
CA TYR A 154 -29.16 4.19 20.44
C TYR A 154 -30.52 3.65 19.96
N ARG A 155 -31.44 4.58 19.67
CA ARG A 155 -32.80 4.29 19.25
C ARG A 155 -32.93 4.16 17.73
N THR A 156 -31.97 3.47 17.12
CA THR A 156 -32.00 3.06 15.71
C THR A 156 -31.92 1.57 15.62
N TYR A 157 -32.65 0.98 14.67
CA TYR A 157 -32.67 -0.46 14.50
C TYR A 157 -31.48 -0.95 13.68
N GLU A 158 -30.68 -1.84 14.25
CA GLU A 158 -29.55 -2.47 13.59
C GLU A 158 -29.49 -3.97 13.85
N THR A 159 -28.86 -4.71 12.95
CA THR A 159 -28.44 -6.09 13.21
C THR A 159 -27.35 -6.08 14.27
N TYR A 160 -27.04 -7.24 14.88
CA TYR A 160 -25.97 -7.34 15.86
C TYR A 160 -24.62 -6.80 15.33
N MET A 161 -24.22 -7.27 14.12
CA MET A 161 -22.98 -6.79 13.49
C MET A 161 -23.02 -5.30 13.13
N GLY A 162 -24.17 -4.81 12.67
CA GLY A 162 -24.35 -3.38 12.38
C GLY A 162 -24.27 -2.52 13.64
N ALA A 163 -24.82 -2.99 14.75
CA ALA A 163 -24.72 -2.34 16.06
C ALA A 163 -23.28 -2.28 16.56
N SER A 164 -22.57 -3.42 16.49
CA SER A 164 -21.13 -3.49 16.82
C SER A 164 -20.32 -2.48 16.02
N GLN A 165 -20.48 -2.48 14.70
CA GLN A 165 -19.80 -1.53 13.82
C GLN A 165 -20.11 -0.06 14.19
N LYS A 166 -21.38 0.25 14.46
CA LYS A 166 -21.79 1.62 14.84
C LYS A 166 -21.22 2.07 16.18
N CYS A 167 -21.12 1.19 17.17
CA CYS A 167 -20.44 1.51 18.43
C CYS A 167 -18.94 1.78 18.19
N GLN A 168 -18.29 0.94 17.37
CA GLN A 168 -16.86 1.11 17.02
C GLN A 168 -16.60 2.40 16.22
N GLU A 169 -17.47 2.75 15.28
CA GLU A 169 -17.40 4.01 14.53
C GLU A 169 -17.47 5.25 15.44
N ARG A 170 -18.07 5.13 16.62
CA ARG A 170 -18.14 6.19 17.64
C ARG A 170 -17.04 6.09 18.68
N GLY A 171 -16.07 5.19 18.50
CA GLY A 171 -14.94 5.02 19.42
C GLY A 171 -15.27 4.24 20.69
N GLY A 172 -16.45 3.61 20.75
CA GLY A 172 -16.88 2.68 21.79
C GLY A 172 -16.92 1.24 21.31
N ARG A 173 -17.67 0.42 22.03
CA ARG A 173 -18.01 -0.97 21.71
C ARG A 173 -19.42 -1.26 22.20
N MET A 174 -20.01 -2.39 21.85
CA MET A 174 -21.31 -2.76 22.42
C MET A 174 -21.19 -3.01 23.93
N ALA A 175 -22.26 -2.75 24.67
CA ALA A 175 -22.27 -2.84 26.12
C ALA A 175 -22.01 -4.27 26.62
N MET A 176 -21.10 -4.40 27.55
CA MET A 176 -20.67 -5.67 28.15
C MET A 176 -20.82 -5.60 29.66
N PRO A 177 -22.02 -5.89 30.22
CA PRO A 177 -22.21 -5.95 31.67
C PRO A 177 -21.47 -7.15 32.25
N ARG A 178 -20.43 -6.89 33.03
CA ARG A 178 -19.52 -7.93 33.54
C ARG A 178 -19.94 -8.51 34.86
N ASP A 179 -20.78 -7.77 35.59
CA ASP A 179 -21.25 -8.17 36.90
C ASP A 179 -22.71 -7.69 37.15
N ARG A 180 -23.25 -8.09 38.27
CA ARG A 180 -24.61 -7.75 38.68
C ARG A 180 -24.83 -6.23 38.82
N ARG A 181 -23.84 -5.50 39.32
CA ARG A 181 -23.95 -4.05 39.52
C ARG A 181 -24.04 -3.29 38.18
N GLU A 182 -23.20 -3.66 37.22
CA GLU A 182 -23.26 -3.10 35.88
C GLU A 182 -24.62 -3.45 35.21
N GLN A 183 -25.05 -4.69 35.35
CA GLN A 183 -26.30 -5.16 34.76
C GLN A 183 -27.53 -4.42 35.33
N GLU A 184 -27.64 -4.29 36.64
CA GLU A 184 -28.75 -3.58 37.29
C GLU A 184 -28.79 -2.11 36.85
N ALA A 185 -27.67 -1.44 36.87
CA ALA A 185 -27.58 -0.03 36.42
C ALA A 185 -27.96 0.14 34.94
N LEU A 186 -27.56 -0.81 34.09
CA LEU A 186 -27.95 -0.85 32.70
C LEU A 186 -29.45 -1.09 32.49
N ALA A 187 -30.03 -2.04 33.21
CA ALA A 187 -31.44 -2.35 33.14
C ALA A 187 -32.28 -1.12 33.54
N ASP A 188 -31.95 -0.45 34.64
CA ASP A 188 -32.62 0.77 35.08
C ASP A 188 -32.51 1.90 34.05
N TYR A 189 -31.33 2.09 33.47
CA TYR A 189 -31.10 3.11 32.45
C TYR A 189 -31.92 2.83 31.18
N VAL A 190 -31.86 1.60 30.65
CA VAL A 190 -32.60 1.19 29.44
C VAL A 190 -34.11 1.25 29.68
N LYS A 191 -34.60 0.80 30.85
CA LYS A 191 -35.97 0.94 31.24
C LYS A 191 -36.44 2.39 31.22
N SER A 192 -35.69 3.27 31.83
CA SER A 192 -36.01 4.71 31.84
C SER A 192 -36.01 5.30 30.41
N ALA A 193 -35.10 4.86 29.56
CA ALA A 193 -35.00 5.34 28.19
C ALA A 193 -36.18 4.91 27.31
N PHE A 194 -36.80 3.76 27.57
CA PHE A 194 -37.86 3.21 26.72
C PHE A 194 -39.26 3.23 27.33
N HIS A 195 -39.40 3.63 28.60
CA HIS A 195 -40.69 3.70 29.25
C HIS A 195 -41.72 4.53 28.45
N PRO A 196 -42.99 4.08 28.30
CA PRO A 196 -43.60 2.86 28.90
C PRO A 196 -43.48 1.59 28.01
N GLY A 197 -42.69 1.63 26.94
CA GLY A 197 -42.55 0.51 26.02
C GLY A 197 -41.59 -0.57 26.50
N ASN A 198 -41.75 -1.78 25.98
CA ASN A 198 -40.81 -2.89 26.12
C ASN A 198 -40.11 -3.15 24.79
N TRP A 199 -38.81 -2.95 24.73
CA TRP A 199 -38.01 -3.08 23.51
C TRP A 199 -36.74 -3.89 23.77
N PRO A 200 -36.36 -4.80 22.88
CA PRO A 200 -35.09 -5.51 22.98
C PRO A 200 -33.95 -4.59 22.55
N VAL A 201 -32.83 -4.70 23.26
CA VAL A 201 -31.61 -3.92 23.05
C VAL A 201 -30.41 -4.85 22.97
N TRP A 202 -29.64 -4.81 21.89
CA TRP A 202 -28.42 -5.60 21.72
C TRP A 202 -27.39 -5.29 22.80
N LEU A 203 -26.81 -6.37 23.37
CA LEU A 203 -25.61 -6.36 24.20
C LEU A 203 -24.41 -6.90 23.40
N GLY A 204 -23.20 -6.56 23.81
CA GLY A 204 -21.95 -7.08 23.22
C GLY A 204 -21.61 -8.51 23.68
N ILE A 205 -22.57 -9.42 23.56
CA ILE A 205 -22.44 -10.81 24.01
C ILE A 205 -22.94 -11.74 22.90
N ASN A 206 -22.15 -12.78 22.60
CA ASN A 206 -22.54 -13.79 21.62
C ASN A 206 -21.83 -15.13 21.87
N ASP A 207 -22.33 -16.21 21.26
CA ASP A 207 -21.69 -17.51 21.22
C ASP A 207 -21.48 -18.03 19.78
N LEU A 208 -21.34 -17.10 18.83
CA LEU A 208 -21.06 -17.36 17.40
C LEU A 208 -19.87 -18.28 17.16
N ARG A 209 -18.88 -18.27 18.05
CA ARG A 209 -17.70 -19.11 17.93
C ARG A 209 -17.95 -20.56 18.29
N SER A 210 -18.77 -20.81 19.29
CA SER A 210 -19.12 -22.15 19.78
C SER A 210 -20.37 -22.05 20.61
N GLU A 211 -21.39 -22.81 20.25
CA GLU A 211 -22.67 -22.95 20.97
C GLU A 211 -22.47 -23.14 22.47
N GLY A 212 -23.14 -22.30 23.26
CA GLY A 212 -23.05 -22.28 24.73
C GLY A 212 -21.79 -21.66 25.31
N LEU A 213 -20.81 -21.24 24.48
CA LEU A 213 -19.64 -20.50 24.91
C LEU A 213 -19.84 -19.01 24.67
N TYR A 214 -20.53 -18.35 25.57
CA TYR A 214 -20.78 -16.92 25.49
C TYR A 214 -19.54 -16.09 25.74
N LEU A 215 -19.21 -15.24 24.77
CA LEU A 215 -18.09 -14.30 24.82
C LEU A 215 -18.61 -12.87 24.73
N PHE A 216 -17.91 -11.96 25.36
CA PHE A 216 -18.06 -10.54 25.10
C PHE A 216 -17.45 -10.16 23.74
N GLU A 217 -17.82 -9.00 23.21
CA GLU A 217 -17.27 -8.48 21.95
C GLU A 217 -15.73 -8.35 21.95
N ASP A 218 -15.12 -8.14 23.11
CA ASP A 218 -13.67 -8.14 23.30
C ASP A 218 -13.04 -9.55 23.43
N THR A 219 -13.80 -10.59 23.11
CA THR A 219 -13.43 -12.01 23.16
C THR A 219 -13.20 -12.58 24.57
N THR A 220 -13.41 -11.81 25.63
CA THR A 220 -13.35 -12.32 27.00
C THR A 220 -14.58 -13.14 27.33
N ARG A 221 -14.41 -14.16 28.20
CA ARG A 221 -15.51 -15.07 28.55
C ARG A 221 -16.53 -14.37 29.45
N VAL A 222 -17.80 -14.58 29.15
CA VAL A 222 -18.91 -14.18 30.02
C VAL A 222 -18.94 -15.08 31.24
N THR A 223 -18.92 -14.47 32.42
CA THR A 223 -18.93 -15.18 33.72
C THR A 223 -20.17 -14.86 34.56
N TYR A 224 -20.85 -13.78 34.24
CA TYR A 224 -22.12 -13.38 34.82
C TYR A 224 -23.23 -13.49 33.76
N PHE A 225 -24.38 -14.02 34.12
CA PHE A 225 -25.51 -14.22 33.23
C PHE A 225 -26.82 -13.73 33.88
N GLN A 226 -27.63 -13.04 33.13
CA GLN A 226 -29.00 -12.58 33.54
C GLN A 226 -30.04 -13.13 32.59
N TRP A 227 -30.01 -14.45 32.31
CA TRP A 227 -30.97 -15.11 31.44
C TRP A 227 -32.38 -15.03 32.01
N ARG A 228 -33.37 -14.74 31.15
CA ARG A 228 -34.79 -14.79 31.50
C ARG A 228 -35.16 -16.16 31.95
N LYS A 229 -35.79 -16.23 33.12
CA LYS A 229 -36.32 -17.46 33.70
C LYS A 229 -37.85 -17.44 33.61
N HIS A 230 -38.41 -18.34 32.85
CA HIS A 230 -39.85 -18.49 32.72
C HIS A 230 -40.26 -19.95 32.99
N PHE A 231 -41.43 -20.18 33.55
CA PHE A 231 -41.87 -21.52 33.92
C PHE A 231 -42.09 -22.46 32.73
N LEU A 232 -42.33 -21.92 31.52
CA LEU A 232 -42.52 -22.71 30.31
C LEU A 232 -41.23 -22.89 29.51
N SER A 233 -40.38 -21.87 29.43
CA SER A 233 -39.09 -21.93 28.78
C SER A 233 -38.12 -20.94 29.43
N SER A 234 -36.91 -21.33 29.64
CA SER A 234 -35.85 -20.45 30.16
C SER A 234 -34.85 -20.17 29.05
N GLN A 235 -34.36 -18.96 29.01
CA GLN A 235 -33.29 -18.57 28.10
C GLN A 235 -31.91 -19.11 28.56
N PRO A 236 -31.00 -19.42 27.69
CA PRO A 236 -31.08 -19.38 26.21
C PRO A 236 -31.81 -20.61 25.66
N ASP A 237 -32.65 -20.47 24.63
CA ASP A 237 -33.44 -21.57 24.07
C ASP A 237 -33.38 -21.70 22.54
N GLY A 238 -32.64 -20.82 21.85
CA GLY A 238 -32.56 -20.82 20.39
C GLY A 238 -31.49 -21.74 19.80
N GLY A 239 -30.53 -22.21 20.63
CA GLY A 239 -29.41 -23.04 20.19
C GLY A 239 -28.66 -22.39 19.03
N LYS A 240 -28.04 -23.17 18.15
CA LYS A 240 -27.22 -22.69 17.03
C LYS A 240 -27.84 -21.66 16.10
N ARG A 241 -29.10 -21.32 16.26
CA ARG A 241 -29.81 -20.34 15.44
C ARG A 241 -29.83 -18.95 16.09
N GLU A 242 -29.75 -18.87 17.41
CA GLU A 242 -29.84 -17.63 18.17
C GLU A 242 -28.55 -17.43 18.98
N ASN A 243 -27.58 -16.83 18.36
CA ASN A 243 -26.24 -16.71 18.92
C ASN A 243 -25.92 -15.32 19.48
N CYS A 244 -26.85 -14.38 19.45
CA CYS A 244 -26.60 -12.99 19.85
C CYS A 244 -27.53 -12.59 20.98
N VAL A 245 -27.01 -11.91 22.01
CA VAL A 245 -27.73 -11.61 23.23
C VAL A 245 -28.36 -10.23 23.18
N ALA A 246 -29.67 -10.17 23.46
CA ALA A 246 -30.37 -8.91 23.68
C ALA A 246 -30.90 -8.86 25.12
N MET A 247 -31.01 -7.65 25.66
CA MET A 247 -31.62 -7.35 26.94
C MET A 247 -33.03 -6.76 26.72
N SER A 248 -34.03 -7.20 27.49
CA SER A 248 -35.34 -6.57 27.53
C SER A 248 -35.29 -5.26 28.29
N SER A 249 -36.01 -4.23 27.82
CA SER A 249 -36.03 -2.92 28.46
C SER A 249 -36.96 -2.82 29.68
N ASP A 250 -37.83 -3.78 29.93
CA ASP A 250 -38.79 -3.75 31.05
C ASP A 250 -38.24 -4.41 32.31
N ASP A 251 -37.60 -5.56 32.18
CA ASP A 251 -37.07 -6.35 33.29
C ASP A 251 -35.53 -6.49 33.33
N GLY A 252 -34.86 -6.14 32.23
CA GLY A 252 -33.39 -6.27 32.13
C GLY A 252 -32.91 -7.70 31.90
N ASP A 253 -33.78 -8.65 31.69
CA ASP A 253 -33.41 -10.03 31.46
C ASP A 253 -32.89 -10.26 30.06
N TRP A 254 -31.96 -11.21 29.90
CA TRP A 254 -31.32 -11.55 28.64
C TRP A 254 -32.02 -12.63 27.87
N TRP A 255 -31.99 -12.49 26.54
CA TRP A 255 -32.51 -13.43 25.57
C TRP A 255 -31.46 -13.68 24.50
N ASP A 256 -31.30 -14.94 24.08
CA ASP A 256 -30.60 -15.23 22.83
C ASP A 256 -31.53 -14.92 21.64
N ASN A 257 -30.96 -14.50 20.54
CA ASN A 257 -31.71 -14.07 19.36
C ASN A 257 -30.91 -14.30 18.08
N TYR A 258 -31.63 -14.32 16.94
CA TYR A 258 -31.02 -14.30 15.61
C TYR A 258 -30.23 -13.02 15.43
N CYS A 259 -28.94 -13.12 15.10
CA CYS A 259 -28.02 -11.96 14.99
C CYS A 259 -28.37 -10.99 13.85
N ASP A 260 -29.18 -11.41 12.88
CA ASP A 260 -29.69 -10.60 11.77
C ASP A 260 -31.00 -9.85 12.08
N ARG A 261 -31.64 -10.10 13.22
CA ARG A 261 -32.76 -9.27 13.67
C ARG A 261 -32.29 -7.84 13.88
N ARG A 262 -33.21 -6.90 13.58
CA ARG A 262 -32.91 -5.48 13.80
C ARG A 262 -33.54 -5.04 15.13
N MET A 263 -32.69 -4.59 16.04
CA MET A 263 -33.06 -4.13 17.37
C MET A 263 -32.35 -2.81 17.69
N TYR A 264 -32.77 -2.15 18.75
CA TYR A 264 -32.00 -1.07 19.36
C TYR A 264 -30.69 -1.62 19.91
N TYR A 265 -29.73 -0.79 20.24
CA TYR A 265 -28.45 -1.25 20.74
C TYR A 265 -27.86 -0.30 21.78
N LEU A 266 -26.98 -0.83 22.59
CA LEU A 266 -26.33 -0.14 23.68
C LEU A 266 -24.83 -0.17 23.46
N CYS A 267 -24.21 1.02 23.40
CA CYS A 267 -22.75 1.16 23.35
C CYS A 267 -22.18 1.47 24.73
N GLU A 268 -20.97 1.01 24.99
CA GLU A 268 -20.17 1.44 26.14
C GLU A 268 -18.91 2.17 25.70
N PHE A 269 -18.48 3.14 26.50
CA PHE A 269 -17.29 3.95 26.31
C PHE A 269 -16.50 3.96 27.61
N ASP A 270 -15.18 4.08 27.53
CA ASP A 270 -14.33 4.27 28.70
C ASP A 270 -14.54 5.68 29.28
N ALA A 271 -14.75 5.81 30.61
CA ALA A 271 -15.10 7.07 31.31
C ALA A 271 -13.86 7.86 31.74
#